data_eca6b06a7a646d2ef3e0b485f889c213
#
_entry.id   eca6b06a7a646d2ef3e0b485f889c213
#
_cell.length_a   1.000
_cell.length_b   1.000
_cell.length_c   1.000
_cell.angle_alpha   90.00
_cell.angle_beta   90.00
_cell.angle_gamma   90.00
#
_symmetry.space_group_name_H-M   'P 1'
#
loop_
_entity.id
_entity.type
_entity.pdbx_description
1 polymer ?
#
loop_
_entity_poly.entity_id
_entity_poly.type
_entity_poly.pdbx_seq_one_letter_code
_entity_poly.pdbx_strand_id
1 'polypeptide(L)'
;MKILINTPNLKELGGVASHYNGLKDYWTENVKYNTIGKRTLKSGSGIFWLPWDILKYIFRLLVYCPDLVLINPSLGKNALKRDFVFLNIARYLGFKVAIFIHGFNWDVAKNIDRNWVVRNLNKA
;
A
#
# COMPACT_ATOMS: atom_id res chain seq x y z
N MET A 1 -1.40 1.99 19.79
CA MET A 1 -0.97 2.66 18.52
C MET A 1 -2.05 2.49 17.47
N LYS A 2 -2.32 3.49 16.63
CA LYS A 2 -3.25 3.38 15.49
C LYS A 2 -2.47 3.11 14.22
N ILE A 3 -2.79 2.04 13.51
CA ILE A 3 -2.09 1.66 12.27
C ILE A 3 -3.08 1.66 11.12
N LEU A 4 -2.72 2.33 10.02
CA LEU A 4 -3.45 2.28 8.76
C LEU A 4 -2.64 1.46 7.74
N ILE A 5 -3.21 0.35 7.27
CA ILE A 5 -2.54 -0.56 6.35
C ILE A 5 -3.15 -0.45 4.96
N ASN A 6 -2.37 -0.07 3.96
CA ASN A 6 -2.79 -0.11 2.56
C ASN A 6 -2.68 -1.55 2.04
N THR A 7 -3.80 -2.13 1.63
CA THR A 7 -3.87 -3.51 1.15
C THR A 7 -4.71 -3.61 -0.14
N PRO A 8 -4.51 -4.63 -0.97
CA PRO A 8 -5.53 -5.03 -1.93
C PRO A 8 -6.80 -5.48 -1.18
N ASN A 9 -7.84 -5.79 -1.93
CA ASN A 9 -9.06 -6.35 -1.31
C ASN A 9 -8.73 -7.68 -0.64
N LEU A 10 -8.95 -7.78 0.67
CA LEU A 10 -8.63 -8.97 1.47
C LEU A 10 -9.48 -10.20 1.09
N LYS A 11 -10.57 -10.01 0.33
CA LYS A 11 -11.39 -11.09 -0.21
C LYS A 11 -10.83 -11.69 -1.51
N GLU A 12 -9.82 -11.06 -2.10
CA GLU A 12 -9.19 -11.59 -3.32
C GLU A 12 -8.07 -12.57 -2.97
N LEU A 13 -7.84 -13.51 -3.89
CA LEU A 13 -6.70 -14.41 -3.79
C LEU A 13 -5.40 -13.65 -4.08
N GLY A 14 -4.44 -13.74 -3.18
CA GLY A 14 -3.14 -13.10 -3.33
C GLY A 14 -2.32 -13.11 -2.06
N GLY A 15 -0.99 -13.10 -2.20
CA GLY A 15 -0.06 -13.22 -1.06
C GLY A 15 -0.28 -12.16 0.02
N VAL A 16 -0.48 -10.89 -0.37
CA VAL A 16 -0.73 -9.79 0.58
C VAL A 16 -2.07 -9.99 1.30
N ALA A 17 -3.13 -10.33 0.56
CA ALA A 17 -4.44 -10.57 1.15
C ALA A 17 -4.43 -11.76 2.11
N SER A 18 -3.82 -12.86 1.72
CA SER A 18 -3.66 -14.06 2.56
C SER A 18 -2.86 -13.76 3.83
N HIS A 19 -1.76 -13.01 3.71
CA HIS A 19 -0.93 -12.59 4.84
C HIS A 19 -1.75 -11.80 5.87
N TYR A 20 -2.47 -10.77 5.45
CA TYR A 20 -3.26 -9.95 6.38
C TYR A 20 -4.53 -10.64 6.87
N ASN A 21 -5.12 -11.55 6.11
CA ASN A 21 -6.20 -12.40 6.60
C ASN A 21 -5.74 -13.33 7.72
N GLY A 22 -4.51 -13.86 7.63
CA GLY A 22 -3.91 -14.66 8.70
C GLY A 22 -3.59 -13.85 9.95
N LEU A 23 -3.26 -12.56 9.80
CA LEU A 23 -2.85 -11.70 10.92
C LEU A 23 -4.01 -10.96 11.60
N LYS A 24 -5.17 -10.81 10.95
CA LYS A 24 -6.25 -9.92 11.41
C LYS A 24 -6.71 -10.17 12.85
N ASP A 25 -6.70 -11.43 13.28
CA ASP A 25 -7.19 -11.84 14.60
C ASP A 25 -6.08 -11.79 15.69
N TYR A 26 -4.84 -11.50 15.29
CA TYR A 26 -3.68 -11.42 16.19
C TYR A 26 -3.22 -9.99 16.48
N TRP A 27 -3.88 -8.98 15.89
CA TRP A 27 -3.52 -7.61 16.18
C TRP A 27 -3.90 -7.21 17.60
N THR A 28 -2.93 -6.77 18.38
CA THR A 28 -3.14 -6.14 19.69
C THR A 28 -3.37 -4.63 19.58
N GLU A 29 -3.06 -4.06 18.41
CA GLU A 29 -3.15 -2.64 18.11
C GLU A 29 -4.44 -2.29 17.35
N ASN A 30 -4.80 -1.00 17.37
CA ASN A 30 -5.95 -0.52 16.59
C ASN A 30 -5.56 -0.42 15.11
N VAL A 31 -5.89 -1.45 14.34
CA VAL A 31 -5.54 -1.57 12.92
C VAL A 31 -6.75 -1.33 12.05
N LYS A 32 -6.59 -0.47 11.04
CA LYS A 32 -7.57 -0.29 9.95
C LYS A 32 -6.94 -0.58 8.60
N TYR A 33 -7.69 -1.25 7.73
CA TYR A 33 -7.29 -1.56 6.37
C TYR A 33 -7.85 -0.55 5.38
N ASN A 34 -6.97 0.02 4.56
CA ASN A 34 -7.34 0.84 3.42
C ASN A 34 -7.20 0.03 2.13
N THR A 35 -8.34 -0.44 1.61
CA THR A 35 -8.35 -1.20 0.36
C THR A 35 -8.07 -0.30 -0.84
N ILE A 36 -7.09 -0.68 -1.64
CA ILE A 36 -6.66 0.01 -2.86
C ILE A 36 -6.67 -0.94 -4.08
N GLY A 37 -6.86 -0.38 -5.28
CA GLY A 37 -6.81 -1.11 -6.54
C GLY A 37 -8.12 -1.80 -6.92
N LYS A 38 -8.05 -2.93 -7.60
CA LYS A 38 -9.23 -3.67 -8.07
C LYS A 38 -10.19 -3.99 -6.93
N ARG A 39 -11.49 -3.87 -7.21
CA ARG A 39 -12.55 -4.18 -6.25
C ARG A 39 -13.08 -5.61 -6.41
N THR A 40 -13.08 -6.11 -7.64
CA THR A 40 -13.50 -7.47 -7.99
C THR A 40 -12.70 -7.96 -9.19
N LEU A 41 -12.66 -9.27 -9.41
CA LEU A 41 -12.05 -9.89 -10.60
C LEU A 41 -12.64 -9.38 -11.92
N LYS A 42 -13.93 -8.97 -11.90
CA LYS A 42 -14.65 -8.42 -13.09
C LYS A 42 -14.45 -6.91 -13.26
N SER A 43 -13.89 -6.23 -12.27
CA SER A 43 -13.62 -4.79 -12.36
C SER A 43 -12.42 -4.57 -13.28
N GLY A 44 -12.53 -3.64 -14.22
CA GLY A 44 -11.46 -3.29 -15.16
C GLY A 44 -10.12 -2.96 -14.53
N SER A 45 -9.21 -2.34 -15.25
CA SER A 45 -7.90 -1.98 -14.71
C SER A 45 -8.01 -1.19 -13.41
N GLY A 46 -7.25 -1.59 -12.39
CA GLY A 46 -7.22 -0.90 -11.08
C GLY A 46 -6.83 0.58 -11.16
N ILE A 47 -6.31 1.04 -12.31
CA ILE A 47 -5.91 2.44 -12.51
C ILE A 47 -7.12 3.38 -12.53
N PHE A 48 -8.29 2.93 -13.00
CA PHE A 48 -9.51 3.73 -12.99
C PHE A 48 -10.02 4.05 -11.58
N TRP A 49 -9.64 3.24 -10.60
CA TRP A 49 -9.99 3.44 -9.19
C TRP A 49 -9.01 4.34 -8.45
N LEU A 50 -7.87 4.66 -9.05
CA LEU A 50 -6.79 5.39 -8.39
C LEU A 50 -7.22 6.77 -7.84
N PRO A 51 -7.94 7.64 -8.57
CA PRO A 51 -8.38 8.92 -8.04
C PRO A 51 -9.28 8.76 -6.81
N TRP A 52 -10.22 7.82 -6.87
CA TRP A 52 -11.09 7.50 -5.75
C TRP A 52 -10.33 6.93 -4.55
N ASP A 53 -9.36 6.05 -4.81
CA ASP A 53 -8.52 5.48 -3.77
C ASP A 53 -7.68 6.55 -3.07
N ILE A 54 -7.17 7.53 -3.81
CA ILE A 54 -6.43 8.68 -3.26
C ILE A 54 -7.33 9.52 -2.36
N LEU A 55 -8.50 9.92 -2.83
CA LEU A 55 -9.44 10.72 -2.04
C LEU A 55 -9.84 10.00 -0.74
N LYS A 56 -10.20 8.74 -0.85
CA LYS A 56 -10.55 7.90 0.31
C LYS A 56 -9.36 7.75 1.28
N TYR A 57 -8.16 7.62 0.75
CA TYR A 57 -6.95 7.52 1.56
C TYR A 57 -6.66 8.79 2.35
N ILE A 58 -6.70 9.95 1.68
CA ILE A 58 -6.52 11.25 2.33
C ILE A 58 -7.57 11.44 3.42
N PHE A 59 -8.84 11.18 3.11
CA PHE A 59 -9.91 11.26 4.09
C PHE A 59 -9.64 10.37 5.32
N ARG A 60 -9.20 9.12 5.10
CA ARG A 60 -8.85 8.20 6.19
C ARG A 60 -7.66 8.67 7.01
N LEU A 61 -6.63 9.21 6.38
CA LEU A 61 -5.49 9.79 7.09
C LEU A 61 -5.92 10.91 8.03
N LEU A 62 -6.76 11.82 7.54
CA LEU A 62 -7.20 12.99 8.31
C LEU A 62 -8.19 12.63 9.43
N VAL A 63 -9.12 11.70 9.19
CA VAL A 63 -10.15 11.31 10.16
C VAL A 63 -9.63 10.30 11.19
N TYR A 64 -8.86 9.31 10.74
CA TYR A 64 -8.35 8.28 11.63
C TYR A 64 -7.10 8.72 12.39
N CYS A 65 -6.31 9.65 11.82
CA CYS A 65 -5.04 10.13 12.36
C CYS A 65 -4.15 8.98 12.85
N PRO A 66 -3.66 8.12 11.95
CA PRO A 66 -2.84 6.97 12.33
C PRO A 66 -1.48 7.42 12.86
N ASP A 67 -0.96 6.70 13.85
CA ASP A 67 0.41 6.87 14.32
C ASP A 67 1.43 6.31 13.33
N LEU A 68 1.00 5.29 12.55
CA LEU A 68 1.80 4.62 11.54
C LEU A 68 0.95 4.25 10.33
N VAL A 69 1.46 4.52 9.14
CA VAL A 69 0.92 4.05 7.87
C VAL A 69 1.82 2.95 7.33
N LEU A 70 1.25 1.78 7.05
CA LEU A 70 1.95 0.66 6.46
C LEU A 70 1.59 0.51 4.99
N ILE A 71 2.58 0.62 4.12
CA ILE A 71 2.43 0.48 2.67
C ILE A 71 3.07 -0.83 2.22
N ASN A 72 2.36 -1.59 1.40
CA ASN A 72 2.75 -2.93 0.98
C ASN A 72 2.95 -3.01 -0.53
N PRO A 73 4.04 -2.45 -1.07
CA PRO A 73 4.31 -2.53 -2.49
C PRO A 73 4.67 -3.95 -2.91
N SER A 74 4.07 -4.40 -4.01
CA SER A 74 4.62 -5.51 -4.78
C SER A 74 5.64 -4.98 -5.78
N LEU A 75 6.66 -5.76 -6.14
CA LEU A 75 7.70 -5.34 -7.09
C LEU A 75 7.22 -5.30 -8.56
N GLY A 76 5.93 -5.20 -8.82
CA GLY A 76 5.38 -4.93 -10.15
C GLY A 76 5.47 -3.45 -10.51
N LYS A 77 5.86 -3.12 -11.75
CA LYS A 77 6.07 -1.72 -12.19
C LYS A 77 4.89 -0.78 -11.88
N ASN A 78 3.67 -1.23 -12.14
CA ASN A 78 2.46 -0.42 -11.92
C ASN A 78 2.08 -0.33 -10.44
N ALA A 79 2.30 -1.40 -9.69
CA ALA A 79 2.06 -1.41 -8.25
C ALA A 79 3.02 -0.47 -7.52
N LEU A 80 4.31 -0.50 -7.85
CA LEU A 80 5.31 0.40 -7.28
C LEU A 80 4.96 1.88 -7.52
N LYS A 81 4.56 2.23 -8.75
CA LYS A 81 4.17 3.62 -9.06
C LYS A 81 2.97 4.07 -8.24
N ARG A 82 1.95 3.21 -8.14
CA ARG A 82 0.75 3.48 -7.34
C ARG A 82 1.12 3.67 -5.87
N ASP A 83 1.87 2.74 -5.30
CA ASP A 83 2.18 2.73 -3.87
C ASP A 83 3.12 3.87 -3.50
N PHE A 84 3.97 4.31 -4.43
CA PHE A 84 4.76 5.52 -4.31
C PHE A 84 3.91 6.80 -4.17
N VAL A 85 2.79 6.90 -4.87
CA VAL A 85 1.85 8.02 -4.71
C VAL A 85 1.29 8.05 -3.29
N PHE A 86 0.83 6.92 -2.76
CA PHE A 86 0.33 6.82 -1.38
C PHE A 86 1.39 7.13 -0.34
N LEU A 87 2.64 6.68 -0.55
CA LEU A 87 3.77 7.01 0.29
C LEU A 87 3.98 8.53 0.39
N ASN A 88 4.06 9.20 -0.77
CA ASN A 88 4.31 10.64 -0.78
C ASN A 88 3.17 11.45 -0.15
N ILE A 89 1.93 11.05 -0.37
CA ILE A 89 0.77 11.69 0.26
C ILE A 89 0.87 11.58 1.79
N ALA A 90 1.13 10.39 2.33
CA ALA A 90 1.25 10.22 3.78
C ALA A 90 2.41 11.03 4.37
N ARG A 91 3.57 11.03 3.72
CA ARG A 91 4.73 11.82 4.15
C ARG A 91 4.49 13.32 4.08
N TYR A 92 3.89 13.79 2.99
CA TYR A 92 3.55 15.21 2.82
C TYR A 92 2.60 15.69 3.92
N LEU A 93 1.68 14.84 4.35
CA LEU A 93 0.76 15.12 5.46
C LEU A 93 1.39 14.89 6.85
N GLY A 94 2.68 14.56 6.94
CA GLY A 94 3.42 14.42 8.19
C GLY A 94 3.26 13.09 8.93
N PHE A 95 2.67 12.07 8.30
CA PHE A 95 2.51 10.75 8.93
C PHE A 95 3.79 9.92 8.86
N LYS A 96 4.04 9.13 9.90
CA LYS A 96 5.09 8.10 9.88
C LYS A 96 4.67 6.98 8.94
N VAL A 97 5.60 6.55 8.09
CA VAL A 97 5.35 5.50 7.10
C VAL A 97 6.35 4.38 7.25
N ALA A 98 5.86 3.15 7.25
CA ALA A 98 6.68 1.95 7.09
C ALA A 98 6.33 1.27 5.75
N ILE A 99 7.32 0.63 5.15
CA ILE A 99 7.16 -0.09 3.88
C ILE A 99 7.45 -1.56 4.14
N PHE A 100 6.51 -2.42 3.76
CA PHE A 100 6.68 -3.86 3.79
C PHE A 100 6.55 -4.43 2.38
N ILE A 101 7.69 -4.83 1.80
CA ILE A 101 7.75 -5.30 0.41
C ILE A 101 7.27 -6.75 0.36
N HIS A 102 6.17 -6.99 -0.35
CA HIS A 102 5.65 -8.31 -0.64
C HIS A 102 6.08 -8.80 -2.02
N GLY A 103 6.66 -9.97 -2.03
CA GLY A 103 7.12 -10.61 -3.26
C GLY A 103 8.46 -10.07 -3.77
N PHE A 104 9.13 -10.87 -4.57
CA PHE A 104 10.42 -10.55 -5.15
C PHE A 104 10.35 -10.73 -6.67
N ASN A 105 10.83 -9.73 -7.41
CA ASN A 105 10.95 -9.78 -8.86
C ASN A 105 12.39 -9.51 -9.27
N TRP A 106 13.06 -10.52 -9.83
CA TRP A 106 14.46 -10.44 -10.22
C TRP A 106 14.75 -9.34 -11.24
N ASP A 107 13.86 -9.12 -12.21
CA ASP A 107 14.05 -8.11 -13.24
C ASP A 107 14.01 -6.69 -12.67
N VAL A 108 13.15 -6.47 -11.68
CA VAL A 108 13.11 -5.22 -10.94
C VAL A 108 14.32 -5.10 -10.03
N ALA A 109 14.73 -6.16 -9.34
CA ALA A 109 15.87 -6.16 -8.45
C ALA A 109 17.19 -5.89 -9.19
N LYS A 110 17.41 -6.50 -10.35
CA LYS A 110 18.59 -6.25 -11.19
C LYS A 110 18.71 -4.79 -11.65
N ASN A 111 17.60 -4.08 -11.76
CA ASN A 111 17.54 -2.70 -12.23
C ASN A 111 17.18 -1.72 -11.12
N ILE A 112 17.34 -2.10 -9.86
CA ILE A 112 16.88 -1.33 -8.70
C ILE A 112 17.54 0.06 -8.67
N ASP A 113 18.82 0.14 -8.98
CA ASP A 113 19.59 1.38 -9.00
C ASP A 113 19.16 2.34 -10.11
N ARG A 114 18.60 1.83 -11.20
CA ARG A 114 18.05 2.61 -12.31
C ARG A 114 16.60 3.01 -12.11
N ASN A 115 15.90 2.33 -11.20
CA ASN A 115 14.49 2.60 -10.97
C ASN A 115 14.32 3.79 -10.02
N TRP A 116 13.94 4.93 -10.60
CA TRP A 116 13.68 6.16 -9.85
C TRP A 116 12.70 5.97 -8.67
N VAL A 117 11.66 5.17 -8.85
CA VAL A 117 10.68 4.88 -7.79
C VAL A 117 11.33 4.18 -6.62
N VAL A 118 12.14 3.15 -6.89
CA VAL A 118 12.83 2.39 -5.85
C VAL A 118 13.85 3.25 -5.10
N ARG A 119 14.61 4.07 -5.83
CA ARG A 119 15.54 5.01 -5.18
C ARG A 119 14.85 5.99 -4.23
N ASN A 120 13.66 6.43 -4.58
CA ASN A 120 12.89 7.31 -3.71
C ASN A 120 12.21 6.57 -2.54
N LEU A 121 11.83 5.30 -2.72
CA LEU A 121 11.36 4.45 -1.62
C LEU A 121 12.46 4.23 -0.56
N ASN A 122 13.70 4.02 -1.00
CA ASN A 122 14.84 3.83 -0.08
C ASN A 122 15.23 5.09 0.71
N LYS A 123 14.73 6.25 0.34
CA LYS A 123 14.93 7.52 1.08
C LYS A 123 13.80 7.81 2.07
N ALA A 124 12.82 6.93 2.13
CA ALA A 124 11.65 7.04 3.01
C ALA A 124 11.92 6.42 4.37
#